data_c9680f31579a906f680b35cbdbdec7c4
#
_entry.id   c9680f31579a906f680b35cbdbdec7c4
#
_cell.length_a   1.000
_cell.length_b   1.000
_cell.length_c   1.000
_cell.angle_alpha   90.00
_cell.angle_beta   90.00
_cell.angle_gamma   90.00
#
_symmetry.space_group_name_H-M   'P 1'
#
loop_
_entity.id
_entity.type
_entity.pdbx_description
1 polymer ?
#
loop_
_entity_poly.entity_id
_entity_poly.type
_entity_poly.pdbx_seq_one_letter_code
_entity_poly.pdbx_strand_id
1 'polypeptide(L)'
;MRALSVGVSPTAAVDTTVYTCPRGYYSKFTVMYIHNTGGSTKHITVQWFDASANSTLDILTQYDFTSKNYLQFDGNAYIVLEEGDKLKITTQSASSFSFIATFEEIGLTRQ
;
A
#
# COMPACT_ATOMS: atom_id res chain seq x y z
N MET A 1 11.04 -17.27 4.72
CA MET A 1 9.90 -16.51 4.18
C MET A 1 8.92 -16.23 5.29
N ARG A 2 8.40 -15.04 5.33
CA ARG A 2 7.50 -14.60 6.38
C ARG A 2 6.39 -13.75 5.78
N ALA A 3 5.14 -14.11 6.08
CA ALA A 3 3.99 -13.30 5.71
C ALA A 3 3.66 -12.31 6.82
N LEU A 4 3.31 -11.09 6.46
CA LEU A 4 2.86 -10.09 7.42
C LEU A 4 1.83 -9.17 6.80
N SER A 5 0.94 -8.66 7.65
CA SER A 5 -0.03 -7.65 7.24
C SER A 5 0.23 -6.36 7.99
N VAL A 6 0.08 -5.25 7.29
CA VAL A 6 0.22 -3.92 7.87
C VAL A 6 -1.12 -3.21 7.70
N GLY A 7 -1.68 -2.75 8.81
CA GLY A 7 -2.93 -2.00 8.80
C GLY A 7 -2.67 -0.55 9.20
N VAL A 8 -3.38 0.37 8.54
CA VAL A 8 -3.25 1.79 8.85
C VAL A 8 -4.59 2.50 8.63
N SER A 9 -4.87 3.46 9.52
CA SER A 9 -5.90 4.47 9.33
C SER A 9 -5.18 5.77 9.02
N PRO A 10 -4.98 6.10 7.74
CA PRO A 10 -4.12 7.23 7.41
C PRO A 10 -4.75 8.56 7.79
N THR A 11 -3.90 9.52 8.15
CA THR A 11 -4.34 10.90 8.33
C THR A 11 -4.71 11.47 6.97
N ALA A 12 -5.89 12.06 6.87
CA ALA A 12 -6.39 12.61 5.62
C ALA A 12 -5.42 13.63 5.01
N ALA A 13 -5.24 13.54 3.71
CA ALA A 13 -4.42 14.44 2.90
C ALA A 13 -2.91 14.41 3.23
N VAL A 14 -2.46 13.40 3.99
CA VAL A 14 -1.03 13.25 4.32
C VAL A 14 -0.47 12.04 3.59
N ASP A 15 0.67 12.22 2.91
CA ASP A 15 1.39 11.12 2.28
C ASP A 15 1.91 10.19 3.37
N THR A 16 1.43 8.95 3.36
CA THR A 16 1.71 7.97 4.40
C THR A 16 2.46 6.78 3.82
N THR A 17 3.62 6.47 4.37
CA THR A 17 4.33 5.24 4.04
C THR A 17 3.73 4.10 4.83
N VAL A 18 3.12 3.14 4.14
CA VAL A 18 2.53 1.96 4.77
C VAL A 18 3.59 0.93 5.10
N TYR A 19 4.54 0.74 4.20
CA TYR A 19 5.52 -0.32 4.31
C TYR A 19 6.79 0.07 3.57
N THR A 20 7.93 -0.23 4.16
CA THR A 20 9.25 -0.12 3.51
C THR A 20 9.88 -1.50 3.53
N CYS A 21 10.32 -1.98 2.37
CA CYS A 21 10.98 -3.29 2.29
C CYS A 21 12.30 -3.22 3.03
N PRO A 22 12.51 -4.10 4.04
CA PRO A 22 13.71 -4.02 4.86
C PRO A 22 14.95 -4.44 4.11
N ARG A 23 16.08 -3.98 4.61
CA ARG A 23 17.39 -4.34 4.09
C ARG A 23 17.62 -5.84 4.24
N GLY A 24 18.16 -6.46 3.20
CA GLY A 24 18.42 -7.91 3.21
C GLY A 24 17.23 -8.74 2.80
N TYR A 25 16.16 -8.11 2.32
CA TYR A 25 14.94 -8.80 1.91
C TYR A 25 14.44 -8.27 0.58
N TYR A 26 13.61 -9.07 -0.07
CA TYR A 26 12.62 -8.54 -1.01
C TYR A 26 11.25 -9.01 -0.56
N SER A 27 10.21 -8.31 -0.99
CA SER A 27 8.85 -8.58 -0.53
C SER A 27 7.92 -8.70 -1.71
N LYS A 28 6.94 -9.59 -1.59
CA LYS A 28 5.83 -9.67 -2.52
C LYS A 28 4.63 -8.99 -1.89
N PHE A 29 4.11 -7.97 -2.55
CA PHE A 29 2.89 -7.30 -2.14
C PHE A 29 1.72 -8.07 -2.75
N THR A 30 1.01 -8.83 -1.94
CA THR A 30 0.07 -9.84 -2.44
C THR A 30 -1.39 -9.49 -2.26
N VAL A 31 -1.74 -8.75 -1.22
CA VAL A 31 -3.14 -8.45 -0.90
C VAL A 31 -3.26 -7.01 -0.43
N MET A 32 -4.35 -6.37 -0.85
CA MET A 32 -4.68 -5.01 -0.42
C MET A 32 -6.18 -4.91 -0.19
N TYR A 33 -6.55 -4.37 0.97
CA TYR A 33 -7.92 -4.00 1.28
C TYR A 33 -7.98 -2.51 1.52
N ILE A 34 -8.91 -1.84 0.84
CA ILE A 34 -9.16 -0.42 1.02
C ILE A 34 -10.63 -0.25 1.33
N HIS A 35 -10.96 0.44 2.42
CA HIS A 35 -12.33 0.65 2.85
C HIS A 35 -12.55 2.10 3.20
N ASN A 36 -13.52 2.73 2.54
CA ASN A 36 -13.97 4.08 2.89
C ASN A 36 -14.95 3.96 4.06
N THR A 37 -14.48 4.29 5.27
CA THR A 37 -15.29 4.18 6.48
C THR A 37 -16.19 5.38 6.71
N GLY A 38 -16.04 6.43 5.90
CA GLY A 38 -16.79 7.67 6.06
C GLY A 38 -18.16 7.64 5.43
N GLY A 39 -18.88 8.74 5.57
CA GLY A 39 -20.26 8.89 5.09
C GLY A 39 -20.40 9.56 3.73
N SER A 40 -19.33 9.83 3.02
CA SER A 40 -19.37 10.48 1.71
C SER A 40 -18.36 9.87 0.77
N THR A 41 -18.50 10.14 -0.54
CA THR A 41 -17.54 9.69 -1.55
C THR A 41 -16.20 10.41 -1.38
N LYS A 42 -15.13 9.64 -1.27
CA LYS A 42 -13.76 10.14 -1.12
C LYS A 42 -12.83 9.29 -1.95
N HIS A 43 -11.67 9.87 -2.30
CA HIS A 43 -10.69 9.13 -3.10
C HIS A 43 -9.42 8.83 -2.32
N ILE A 44 -8.67 7.85 -2.82
CA ILE A 44 -7.36 7.48 -2.31
C ILE A 44 -6.40 7.27 -3.48
N THR A 45 -5.16 7.65 -3.28
CA THR A 45 -4.05 7.37 -4.20
C THR A 45 -3.14 6.35 -3.54
N VAL A 46 -2.82 5.29 -4.26
CA VAL A 46 -1.89 4.24 -3.80
C VAL A 46 -0.69 4.24 -4.72
N GLN A 47 0.51 4.28 -4.16
CA GLN A 47 1.74 4.45 -4.91
C GLN A 47 2.80 3.41 -4.54
N TRP A 48 3.59 3.02 -5.52
CA TRP A 48 4.80 2.23 -5.34
C TRP A 48 6.01 3.14 -5.56
N PHE A 49 6.85 3.25 -4.55
CA PHE A 49 8.10 3.99 -4.65
C PHE A 49 9.24 3.01 -4.93
N ASP A 50 9.91 3.21 -6.07
CA ASP A 50 11.06 2.43 -6.50
C ASP A 50 12.33 3.15 -6.04
N ALA A 51 12.95 2.64 -5.00
CA ALA A 51 14.12 3.30 -4.39
C ALA A 51 15.32 3.33 -5.33
N SER A 52 15.53 2.26 -6.11
CA SER A 52 16.69 2.19 -7.00
C SER A 52 16.62 3.20 -8.13
N ALA A 53 15.42 3.49 -8.61
CA ALA A 53 15.20 4.49 -9.66
C ALA A 53 14.85 5.86 -9.09
N ASN A 54 14.63 5.95 -7.77
CA ASN A 54 14.15 7.15 -7.08
C ASN A 54 12.91 7.72 -7.78
N SER A 55 11.94 6.85 -8.07
CA SER A 55 10.72 7.27 -8.75
C SER A 55 9.50 6.64 -8.09
N THR A 56 8.37 7.33 -8.21
CA THR A 56 7.10 6.91 -7.64
C THR A 56 6.10 6.71 -8.78
N LEU A 57 5.43 5.56 -8.77
CA LEU A 57 4.40 5.24 -9.74
C LEU A 57 3.09 4.99 -9.01
N ASP A 58 2.00 5.48 -9.61
CA ASP A 58 0.67 5.28 -9.05
C ASP A 58 0.16 3.89 -9.37
N ILE A 59 -0.32 3.18 -8.35
CA ILE A 59 -1.11 1.96 -8.53
C ILE A 59 -2.55 2.36 -8.74
N LEU A 60 -3.06 3.29 -7.91
CA LEU A 60 -4.36 3.92 -8.07
C LEU A 60 -4.17 5.42 -7.96
N THR A 61 -4.75 6.19 -8.90
CA THR A 61 -4.71 7.66 -8.87
C THR A 61 -6.07 8.18 -8.51
N GLN A 62 -6.21 8.80 -7.33
CA GLN A 62 -7.43 9.44 -6.87
C GLN A 62 -8.67 8.58 -7.19
N TYR A 63 -8.62 7.32 -6.78
CA TYR A 63 -9.68 6.36 -7.06
C TYR A 63 -10.82 6.57 -6.07
N ASP A 64 -12.03 6.84 -6.59
CA ASP A 64 -13.18 7.19 -5.77
C ASP A 64 -13.83 5.96 -5.15
N PHE A 65 -14.16 6.07 -3.87
CA PHE A 65 -14.96 5.08 -3.14
C PHE A 65 -16.20 5.77 -2.60
N THR A 66 -17.36 5.22 -2.89
CA THR A 66 -18.59 5.68 -2.26
C THR A 66 -18.58 5.33 -0.77
N SER A 67 -19.51 5.94 -0.02
CA SER A 67 -19.61 5.69 1.42
C SER A 67 -19.66 4.20 1.73
N LYS A 68 -18.83 3.75 2.67
CA LYS A 68 -18.78 2.35 3.15
C LYS A 68 -18.34 1.33 2.10
N ASN A 69 -17.95 1.76 0.92
CA ASN A 69 -17.50 0.85 -0.13
C ASN A 69 -16.06 0.41 0.13
N TYR A 70 -15.67 -0.69 -0.50
CA TYR A 70 -14.33 -1.25 -0.34
C TYR A 70 -13.82 -1.83 -1.65
N LEU A 71 -12.50 -2.01 -1.71
CA LEU A 71 -11.84 -2.68 -2.82
C LEU A 71 -10.86 -3.69 -2.25
N GLN A 72 -10.88 -4.89 -2.84
CA GLN A 72 -9.95 -5.95 -2.49
C GLN A 72 -9.12 -6.30 -3.71
N PHE A 73 -7.80 -6.33 -3.52
CA PHE A 73 -6.86 -6.88 -4.49
C PHE A 73 -6.33 -8.18 -3.90
N ASP A 74 -6.54 -9.30 -4.58
CA ASP A 74 -6.35 -10.62 -3.98
C ASP A 74 -5.16 -11.41 -4.49
N GLY A 75 -4.25 -10.76 -5.20
CA GLY A 75 -2.95 -11.34 -5.42
C GLY A 75 -2.80 -12.35 -6.53
N ASN A 76 -3.71 -12.42 -7.50
CA ASN A 76 -3.43 -13.18 -8.72
C ASN A 76 -2.21 -12.63 -9.47
N ALA A 77 -1.92 -11.37 -9.26
CA ALA A 77 -0.68 -10.73 -9.66
C ALA A 77 -0.12 -10.00 -8.44
N TYR A 78 1.18 -9.89 -8.35
CA TYR A 78 1.78 -9.21 -7.19
C TYR A 78 2.87 -8.25 -7.67
N ILE A 79 3.20 -7.32 -6.79
CA ILE A 79 4.28 -6.36 -7.02
C ILE A 79 5.43 -6.75 -6.11
N VAL A 80 6.64 -6.78 -6.67
CA VAL A 80 7.85 -7.08 -5.90
C VAL A 80 8.46 -5.77 -5.42
N LEU A 81 8.72 -5.70 -4.12
CA LEU A 81 9.45 -4.60 -3.51
C LEU A 81 10.85 -5.06 -3.18
N GLU A 82 11.86 -4.35 -3.69
CA GLU A 82 13.25 -4.58 -3.34
C GLU A 82 13.64 -3.70 -2.15
N GLU A 83 14.85 -3.88 -1.63
CA GLU A 83 15.31 -3.11 -0.48
C GLU A 83 15.05 -1.61 -0.67
N GLY A 84 14.40 -1.00 0.30
CA GLY A 84 14.13 0.44 0.28
C GLY A 84 12.88 0.85 -0.47
N ASP A 85 12.27 -0.04 -1.27
CA ASP A 85 11.03 0.26 -1.95
C ASP A 85 9.90 0.40 -0.93
N LYS A 86 8.90 1.23 -1.27
CA LYS A 86 7.83 1.56 -0.34
C LYS A 86 6.47 1.43 -0.98
N LEU A 87 5.49 1.10 -0.15
CA LEU A 87 4.08 1.26 -0.49
C LEU A 87 3.57 2.48 0.24
N LYS A 88 2.99 3.43 -0.50
CA LYS A 88 2.56 4.72 0.04
C LYS A 88 1.12 4.98 -0.34
N ILE A 89 0.41 5.69 0.52
CA ILE A 89 -0.97 6.07 0.28
C ILE A 89 -1.20 7.54 0.67
N THR A 90 -2.15 8.17 -0.03
CA THR A 90 -2.64 9.51 0.30
C THR A 90 -4.14 9.53 0.09
N THR A 91 -4.89 9.96 1.11
CA THR A 91 -6.34 10.02 1.04
C THR A 91 -6.80 11.46 0.86
N GLN A 92 -8.03 11.63 0.36
CA GLN A 92 -8.63 12.95 0.18
C GLN A 92 -8.78 13.64 1.53
N SER A 93 -8.74 14.98 1.54
CA SER A 93 -8.99 15.76 2.75
C SER A 93 -10.36 15.44 3.34
N ALA A 94 -10.45 15.47 4.67
CA ALA A 94 -11.68 15.16 5.41
C ALA A 94 -12.23 13.77 5.13
N SER A 95 -11.36 12.80 4.84
CA SER A 95 -11.75 11.41 4.57
C SER A 95 -11.40 10.51 5.74
N SER A 96 -12.00 9.32 5.75
CA SER A 96 -11.71 8.28 6.73
C SER A 96 -11.61 6.95 6.00
N PHE A 97 -10.42 6.36 6.00
CA PHE A 97 -10.15 5.09 5.34
C PHE A 97 -9.49 4.11 6.27
N SER A 98 -9.74 2.83 6.03
CA SER A 98 -8.92 1.74 6.56
C SER A 98 -8.16 1.12 5.40
N PHE A 99 -6.88 0.84 5.62
CA PHE A 99 -6.01 0.23 4.60
C PHE A 99 -5.26 -0.92 5.24
N ILE A 100 -5.32 -2.08 4.61
CA ILE A 100 -4.58 -3.26 5.06
C ILE A 100 -3.85 -3.86 3.86
N ALA A 101 -2.57 -4.10 4.01
CA ALA A 101 -1.76 -4.71 2.96
C ALA A 101 -1.02 -5.92 3.53
N THR A 102 -0.90 -6.96 2.74
CA THR A 102 -0.18 -8.18 3.12
C THR A 102 1.04 -8.34 2.23
N PHE A 103 2.14 -8.67 2.85
CA PHE A 103 3.43 -8.87 2.20
C PHE A 103 4.01 -10.22 2.58
N GLU A 104 4.76 -10.82 1.66
CA GLU A 104 5.63 -11.96 1.95
C GLU A 104 7.07 -11.50 1.85
N GLU A 105 7.76 -11.51 2.98
CA GLU A 105 9.18 -11.11 3.02
C GLU A 105 10.06 -12.32 2.83
N ILE A 106 10.98 -12.24 1.89
CA ILE A 106 11.90 -13.32 1.56
C ILE A 106 13.32 -12.81 1.76
N GLY A 107 14.07 -13.47 2.63
CA GLY A 107 15.44 -13.10 2.90
C GLY A 107 16.34 -13.36 1.72
N LEU A 108 17.25 -12.42 1.45
CA LEU A 108 18.25 -12.60 0.41
C LEU A 108 19.32 -13.56 0.92
N THR A 109 19.69 -14.54 0.08
CA THR A 109 20.69 -15.52 0.43
C THR A 109 22.08 -14.90 0.38
N ARG A 110 22.88 -15.17 1.38
CA ARG A 110 24.28 -14.77 1.44
C ARG A 110 25.17 -16.00 1.32
N GLN A 111 26.23 -15.88 0.59
CA GLN A 111 27.22 -16.92 0.46
C GLN A 111 28.52 -16.51 1.12
#